data_13b17545f6c18f3ea3a9deac612f46a2
#
_entry.id   13b17545f6c18f3ea3a9deac612f46a2
#
_cell.length_a   1.000
_cell.length_b   1.000
_cell.length_c   1.000
_cell.angle_alpha   90.00
_cell.angle_beta   90.00
_cell.angle_gamma   90.00
#
_symmetry.space_group_name_H-M   'P 1'
#
loop_
_entity.id
_entity.type
_entity.pdbx_description
1 polymer ?
#
loop_
_entity_poly.entity_id
_entity_poly.type
_entity_poly.pdbx_seq_one_letter_code
_entity_poly.pdbx_strand_id
1 'polypeptide(L)'
;QLSGNELQRLSSHNVADALRYFSGIQIKDYGGVGGLKTVNIRSMGTNHVGVFYDGIELGNAQNGTVDLGRFSLDNMESVTLYNGQKSAIFQPAKDFGSAGSIYLQSRTPKFENEERYHVKTTFKTGSFGVVNPSILWEQKIHDKLYSSLSAEYMYTTGKYKFRYQTKDGYDTTAVRQNGDVQALRVEGGLFGKIDQGYWRAKAYLYNSERGYPGAIVRNKFSHEDRQWDTNFFTQGTFKKDFSSRYSLLCNIKYAYDYLHYLADPNKDESLMYTNNHYYQQEVYASAANRFTILPGWDVSVSADYQFNLLNADLQDFVYPRRHTGLIATATAISLDRFKAQASLLGTFVHDKVRTENESAPDKQEWTPAVVVSYQPFKSIDLNIRGFYKRIFRMPTLNDLYYTFVGNVDLDPEYTNQYNLGFTYSKSFSHSWLRYIEIQTDVYYNEVENKIIATPTSNFFRWTMINLGKVEIRGIDAALQTGWQIGREFRLNGRINYTYQKAQDFTDPYDEFYGGQIPYIPWHSGSAAVNANWRSWEANYSFIYTGERYSSQANILANYQLPWYTSDLSV
;
A
#
# COMPACT_ATOMS: atom_id res chain seq x y z
N GLN A 1 3.43 8.91 -9.35
CA GLN A 1 4.30 9.38 -8.28
C GLN A 1 3.78 10.70 -7.73
N LEU A 2 3.81 10.84 -6.42
CA LEU A 2 3.61 12.10 -5.70
C LEU A 2 4.93 12.45 -5.00
N SER A 3 5.45 13.63 -5.30
CA SER A 3 6.68 14.15 -4.67
C SER A 3 6.38 14.91 -3.38
N GLY A 4 7.42 15.26 -2.62
CA GLY A 4 7.29 15.95 -1.34
C GLY A 4 6.45 17.23 -1.39
N ASN A 5 6.63 18.05 -2.42
CA ASN A 5 5.86 19.29 -2.59
C ASN A 5 4.38 19.01 -2.91
N GLU A 6 4.11 18.04 -3.76
CA GLU A 6 2.73 17.62 -4.07
C GLU A 6 2.04 17.02 -2.86
N LEU A 7 2.75 16.20 -2.08
CA LEU A 7 2.21 15.61 -0.85
C LEU A 7 1.81 16.66 0.17
N GLN A 8 2.58 17.74 0.31
CA GLN A 8 2.25 18.85 1.23
C GLN A 8 1.00 19.62 0.79
N ARG A 9 0.73 19.71 -0.52
CA ARG A 9 -0.42 20.41 -1.08
C ARG A 9 -1.76 19.68 -0.94
N LEU A 10 -1.72 18.37 -0.69
CA LEU A 10 -2.92 17.53 -0.69
C LEU A 10 -3.69 17.55 0.64
N SER A 11 -3.26 18.29 1.64
CA SER A 11 -3.91 18.32 2.98
C SER A 11 -4.15 16.93 3.58
N SER A 12 -3.31 15.97 3.21
CA SER A 12 -3.40 14.59 3.69
C SER A 12 -2.69 14.43 5.03
N HIS A 13 -3.25 13.58 5.90
CA HIS A 13 -2.69 13.33 7.24
C HIS A 13 -1.67 12.20 7.25
N ASN A 14 -1.80 11.24 6.34
CA ASN A 14 -0.97 10.05 6.25
C ASN A 14 -0.86 9.55 4.80
N VAL A 15 -0.07 8.52 4.61
CA VAL A 15 0.15 7.91 3.29
C VAL A 15 -1.14 7.38 2.68
N ALA A 16 -2.03 6.78 3.47
CA ALA A 16 -3.29 6.25 2.97
C ALA A 16 -4.17 7.36 2.35
N ASP A 17 -4.23 8.52 2.98
CA ASP A 17 -4.99 9.66 2.45
C ASP A 17 -4.39 10.17 1.12
N ALA A 18 -3.07 10.23 1.03
CA ALA A 18 -2.38 10.64 -0.20
C ALA A 18 -2.62 9.66 -1.36
N LEU A 19 -2.73 8.37 -1.09
CA LEU A 19 -2.98 7.34 -2.10
C LEU A 19 -4.34 7.46 -2.77
N ARG A 20 -5.32 8.13 -2.17
CA ARG A 20 -6.64 8.37 -2.77
C ARG A 20 -6.57 9.20 -4.06
N TYR A 21 -5.46 9.89 -4.31
CA TYR A 21 -5.22 10.69 -5.51
C TYR A 21 -4.57 9.92 -6.67
N PHE A 22 -4.40 8.60 -6.53
CA PHE A 22 -3.98 7.72 -7.62
C PHE A 22 -5.17 6.99 -8.23
N SER A 23 -5.11 6.77 -9.56
CA SER A 23 -6.10 5.96 -10.25
C SER A 23 -6.04 4.48 -9.82
N GLY A 24 -7.18 3.82 -9.79
CA GLY A 24 -7.28 2.38 -9.50
C GLY A 24 -7.12 2.01 -8.04
N ILE A 25 -7.02 2.98 -7.15
CA ILE A 25 -6.87 2.79 -5.70
C ILE A 25 -8.23 2.86 -5.00
N GLN A 26 -8.49 1.89 -4.13
CA GLN A 26 -9.53 1.97 -3.11
C GLN A 26 -8.89 1.86 -1.72
N ILE A 27 -9.21 2.80 -0.86
CA ILE A 27 -8.83 2.78 0.55
C ILE A 27 -10.02 2.28 1.36
N LYS A 28 -9.82 1.23 2.12
CA LYS A 28 -10.77 0.79 3.13
C LYS A 28 -10.35 1.36 4.48
N ASP A 29 -11.22 2.17 5.05
CA ASP A 29 -11.02 2.88 6.31
C ASP A 29 -11.97 2.29 7.38
N TYR A 30 -11.39 1.83 8.47
CA TYR A 30 -12.12 1.13 9.52
C TYR A 30 -12.48 2.01 10.72
N GLY A 31 -12.30 3.31 10.66
CA GLY A 31 -12.70 4.12 11.79
C GLY A 31 -12.16 5.55 11.87
N GLY A 32 -12.03 6.26 10.78
CA GLY A 32 -11.62 7.67 10.78
C GLY A 32 -10.12 7.87 11.04
N VAL A 33 -9.74 8.90 11.79
CA VAL A 33 -8.33 9.28 11.96
C VAL A 33 -7.48 8.17 12.58
N GLY A 34 -8.02 7.44 13.56
CA GLY A 34 -7.33 6.33 14.23
C GLY A 34 -7.58 4.96 13.63
N GLY A 35 -8.39 4.85 12.58
CA GLY A 35 -8.77 3.57 11.99
C GLY A 35 -7.67 2.91 11.17
N LEU A 36 -7.75 1.58 11.10
CA LEU A 36 -6.96 0.79 10.16
C LEU A 36 -7.28 1.24 8.72
N LYS A 37 -6.27 1.44 7.90
CA LYS A 37 -6.40 1.82 6.49
C LYS A 37 -5.64 0.85 5.60
N THR A 38 -6.37 0.11 4.79
CA THR A 38 -5.81 -0.84 3.83
C THR A 38 -6.05 -0.37 2.40
N VAL A 39 -5.15 -0.79 1.51
CA VAL A 39 -5.15 -0.40 0.10
C VAL A 39 -5.46 -1.59 -0.77
N ASN A 40 -6.39 -1.41 -1.69
CA ASN A 40 -6.69 -2.32 -2.76
C ASN A 40 -6.36 -1.64 -4.09
N ILE A 41 -5.55 -2.28 -4.91
CA ILE A 41 -5.17 -1.79 -6.23
C ILE A 41 -5.93 -2.58 -7.28
N ARG A 42 -6.71 -1.90 -8.12
CA ARG A 42 -7.46 -2.49 -9.22
C ARG A 42 -8.34 -3.69 -8.79
N SER A 43 -8.88 -3.62 -7.60
CA SER A 43 -9.81 -4.60 -7.02
C SER A 43 -9.28 -6.04 -6.86
N MET A 44 -7.98 -6.25 -6.96
CA MET A 44 -7.39 -7.59 -6.83
C MET A 44 -7.33 -8.09 -5.39
N GLY A 45 -7.51 -7.23 -4.43
CA GLY A 45 -7.44 -7.53 -3.00
C GLY A 45 -6.21 -6.93 -2.32
N THR A 46 -6.35 -6.62 -1.04
CA THR A 46 -5.29 -6.00 -0.24
C THR A 46 -4.05 -6.87 -0.08
N ASN A 47 -4.22 -8.19 -0.15
CA ASN A 47 -3.14 -9.17 -0.01
C ASN A 47 -2.25 -9.31 -1.25
N HIS A 48 -2.63 -8.73 -2.38
CA HIS A 48 -1.83 -8.70 -3.61
C HIS A 48 -1.03 -7.42 -3.78
N VAL A 49 -1.09 -6.51 -2.80
CA VAL A 49 -0.38 -5.24 -2.80
C VAL A 49 0.92 -5.36 -2.00
N GLY A 50 2.04 -5.05 -2.63
CA GLY A 50 3.32 -4.89 -1.96
C GLY A 50 3.50 -3.44 -1.49
N VAL A 51 3.97 -3.26 -0.27
CA VAL A 51 4.35 -1.95 0.28
C VAL A 51 5.82 -1.99 0.63
N PHE A 52 6.59 -1.07 0.07
CA PHE A 52 8.04 -1.01 0.24
C PHE A 52 8.43 0.31 0.88
N TYR A 53 9.23 0.25 1.92
CA TYR A 53 9.78 1.40 2.60
C TYR A 53 11.29 1.47 2.35
N ASP A 54 11.73 2.50 1.65
CA ASP A 54 13.12 2.66 1.19
C ASP A 54 13.66 1.39 0.47
N GLY A 55 12.82 0.77 -0.35
CA GLY A 55 13.18 -0.38 -1.17
C GLY A 55 13.05 -1.75 -0.51
N ILE A 56 12.62 -1.81 0.74
CA ILE A 56 12.43 -3.06 1.48
C ILE A 56 10.97 -3.25 1.84
N GLU A 57 10.42 -4.44 1.59
CA GLU A 57 9.00 -4.71 1.83
C GLU A 57 8.64 -4.62 3.32
N LEU A 58 7.54 -3.92 3.58
CA LEU A 58 6.81 -3.98 4.84
C LEU A 58 5.78 -5.11 4.72
N GLY A 59 5.93 -6.16 5.48
CA GLY A 59 5.06 -7.32 5.43
C GLY A 59 4.31 -7.55 6.74
N ASN A 60 3.25 -8.34 6.66
CA ASN A 60 2.57 -8.90 7.81
C ASN A 60 2.18 -10.34 7.50
N ALA A 61 2.94 -11.30 8.01
CA ALA A 61 2.70 -12.72 7.76
C ALA A 61 1.43 -13.24 8.43
N GLN A 62 0.96 -12.58 9.48
CA GLN A 62 -0.25 -12.97 10.20
C GLN A 62 -1.51 -12.76 9.37
N ASN A 63 -1.71 -11.56 8.80
CA ASN A 63 -2.94 -11.19 8.10
C ASN A 63 -2.72 -10.72 6.65
N GLY A 64 -1.48 -10.56 6.22
CA GLY A 64 -1.11 -10.22 4.85
C GLY A 64 -1.35 -8.77 4.43
N THR A 65 -1.70 -7.88 5.35
CA THR A 65 -2.01 -6.47 5.05
C THR A 65 -1.14 -5.51 5.85
N VAL A 66 -0.91 -4.31 5.29
CA VAL A 66 -0.17 -3.23 5.93
C VAL A 66 -1.12 -2.06 6.21
N ASP A 67 -1.09 -1.56 7.46
CA ASP A 67 -1.83 -0.35 7.84
C ASP A 67 -1.08 0.90 7.37
N LEU A 68 -1.50 1.48 6.26
CA LEU A 68 -0.91 2.69 5.70
C LEU A 68 -1.30 3.97 6.44
N GLY A 69 -2.24 3.91 7.35
CA GLY A 69 -2.58 5.00 8.27
C GLY A 69 -1.49 5.31 9.32
N ARG A 70 -0.54 4.40 9.51
CA ARG A 70 0.59 4.56 10.46
C ARG A 70 1.74 5.39 9.91
N PHE A 71 1.83 5.57 8.59
CA PHE A 71 2.95 6.24 7.95
C PHE A 71 2.62 7.71 7.74
N SER A 72 3.45 8.56 8.34
CA SER A 72 3.37 10.01 8.22
C SER A 72 3.94 10.49 6.89
N LEU A 73 3.39 11.60 6.39
CA LEU A 73 3.94 12.31 5.23
C LEU A 73 5.09 13.27 5.60
N ASP A 74 5.32 13.55 6.88
CA ASP A 74 6.28 14.57 7.32
C ASP A 74 7.73 14.22 6.98
N ASN A 75 8.05 12.93 6.86
CA ASN A 75 9.38 12.43 6.48
C ASN A 75 9.37 11.68 5.13
N MET A 76 8.40 11.96 4.26
CA MET A 76 8.30 11.34 2.93
C MET A 76 8.83 12.28 1.85
N GLU A 77 9.73 11.77 1.03
CA GLU A 77 10.18 12.43 -0.19
C GLU A 77 9.23 12.12 -1.36
N SER A 78 8.78 10.88 -1.47
CA SER A 78 7.87 10.46 -2.52
C SER A 78 7.04 9.24 -2.16
N VAL A 79 5.87 9.16 -2.77
CA VAL A 79 5.00 7.98 -2.80
C VAL A 79 4.78 7.61 -4.26
N THR A 80 5.12 6.39 -4.65
CA THR A 80 5.03 5.92 -6.03
C THR A 80 4.20 4.64 -6.10
N LEU A 81 3.27 4.60 -7.03
CA LEU A 81 2.47 3.42 -7.34
C LEU A 81 2.96 2.81 -8.65
N TYR A 82 3.20 1.50 -8.63
CA TYR A 82 3.42 0.69 -9.83
C TYR A 82 2.30 -0.34 -9.98
N ASN A 83 1.63 -0.32 -11.13
CA ASN A 83 0.74 -1.39 -11.52
C ASN A 83 1.55 -2.49 -12.20
N GLY A 84 1.35 -3.73 -11.79
CA GLY A 84 2.13 -4.84 -12.30
C GLY A 84 3.55 -4.85 -11.76
N GLN A 85 4.49 -4.32 -12.50
CA GLN A 85 5.91 -4.43 -12.18
C GLN A 85 6.66 -3.12 -12.41
N LYS A 86 7.63 -2.87 -11.54
CA LYS A 86 8.58 -1.76 -11.67
C LYS A 86 9.43 -1.94 -12.93
N SER A 87 9.71 -0.83 -13.62
CA SER A 87 10.47 -0.85 -14.86
C SER A 87 11.94 -1.25 -14.72
N ALA A 88 12.53 -1.12 -13.53
CA ALA A 88 13.90 -1.53 -13.25
C ALA A 88 13.96 -3.01 -12.85
N ILE A 89 14.86 -3.78 -13.46
CA ILE A 89 15.08 -5.20 -13.09
C ILE A 89 16.08 -5.37 -11.94
N PHE A 90 16.89 -4.35 -11.67
CA PHE A 90 17.86 -4.36 -10.58
C PHE A 90 17.17 -4.09 -9.23
N GLN A 91 16.62 -5.14 -8.65
CA GLN A 91 15.82 -5.08 -7.43
C GLN A 91 15.82 -6.43 -6.72
N PRO A 92 15.46 -6.49 -5.42
CA PRO A 92 15.27 -7.74 -4.71
C PRO A 92 14.25 -8.66 -5.39
N ALA A 93 14.38 -9.98 -5.18
CA ALA A 93 13.44 -10.95 -5.71
C ALA A 93 12.01 -10.69 -5.23
N LYS A 94 11.84 -10.24 -4.00
CA LYS A 94 10.56 -9.90 -3.39
C LYS A 94 9.75 -8.87 -4.19
N ASP A 95 10.44 -7.92 -4.83
CA ASP A 95 9.81 -6.84 -5.61
C ASP A 95 9.11 -7.35 -6.88
N PHE A 96 9.39 -8.56 -7.32
CA PHE A 96 8.71 -9.21 -8.45
C PHE A 96 7.41 -9.93 -8.06
N GLY A 97 7.07 -9.99 -6.77
CA GLY A 97 6.03 -10.86 -6.24
C GLY A 97 4.66 -10.21 -5.98
N SER A 98 4.41 -8.98 -6.42
CA SER A 98 3.17 -8.27 -6.13
C SER A 98 2.42 -7.88 -7.40
N ALA A 99 1.07 -7.86 -7.33
CA ALA A 99 0.21 -7.41 -8.42
C ALA A 99 0.27 -5.89 -8.64
N GLY A 100 0.39 -5.15 -7.55
CA GLY A 100 0.64 -3.74 -7.52
C GLY A 100 1.56 -3.42 -6.36
N SER A 101 2.37 -2.37 -6.48
CA SER A 101 3.38 -2.02 -5.49
C SER A 101 3.35 -0.54 -5.17
N ILE A 102 3.45 -0.24 -3.88
CA ILE A 102 3.55 1.11 -3.35
C ILE A 102 4.95 1.27 -2.77
N TYR A 103 5.70 2.23 -3.30
CA TYR A 103 7.04 2.56 -2.82
C TYR A 103 7.00 3.86 -2.04
N LEU A 104 7.31 3.76 -0.76
CA LEU A 104 7.47 4.88 0.15
C LEU A 104 8.96 5.19 0.25
N GLN A 105 9.34 6.37 -0.17
CA GLN A 105 10.71 6.84 -0.05
C GLN A 105 10.79 7.92 1.01
N SER A 106 11.56 7.67 2.05
CA SER A 106 11.83 8.66 3.07
C SER A 106 12.81 9.72 2.57
N ARG A 107 12.77 10.87 3.21
CA ARG A 107 13.65 11.99 2.87
C ARG A 107 15.12 11.63 3.11
N THR A 108 15.96 11.87 2.11
CA THR A 108 17.42 11.81 2.23
C THR A 108 17.94 13.21 2.54
N PRO A 109 18.75 13.39 3.59
CA PRO A 109 19.32 14.68 3.92
C PRO A 109 20.15 15.25 2.78
N LYS A 110 19.94 16.52 2.46
CA LYS A 110 20.71 17.28 1.47
C LYS A 110 21.16 18.57 2.11
N PHE A 111 22.44 18.88 1.95
CA PHE A 111 23.07 20.07 2.51
C PHE A 111 23.67 20.90 1.40
N GLU A 112 23.39 22.21 1.44
CA GLU A 112 23.95 23.18 0.51
C GLU A 112 25.07 23.96 1.18
N ASN A 113 26.12 24.27 0.45
CA ASN A 113 27.26 25.05 0.93
C ASN A 113 27.90 24.48 2.23
N GLU A 114 28.04 25.32 3.24
CA GLU A 114 28.64 24.96 4.54
C GLU A 114 27.64 24.51 5.61
N GLU A 115 26.39 24.29 5.23
CA GLU A 115 25.36 23.83 6.16
C GLU A 115 25.71 22.48 6.75
N ARG A 116 25.52 22.34 8.05
CA ARG A 116 25.84 21.10 8.78
C ARG A 116 24.63 20.44 9.41
N TYR A 117 23.55 21.16 9.60
CA TYR A 117 22.32 20.62 10.16
C TYR A 117 21.09 21.36 9.64
N HIS A 118 19.97 20.65 9.59
CA HIS A 118 18.64 21.21 9.36
C HIS A 118 17.71 20.74 10.46
N VAL A 119 16.88 21.64 10.95
CA VAL A 119 15.83 21.32 11.92
C VAL A 119 14.52 21.86 11.40
N LYS A 120 13.51 20.99 11.34
CA LYS A 120 12.14 21.35 11.00
C LYS A 120 11.22 20.91 12.12
N THR A 121 10.48 21.84 12.70
CA THR A 121 9.42 21.56 13.66
C THR A 121 8.08 21.87 13.03
N THR A 122 7.10 21.01 13.25
CA THR A 122 5.76 21.19 12.72
C THR A 122 4.76 20.92 13.83
N PHE A 123 3.76 21.78 13.94
CA PHE A 123 2.63 21.58 14.82
C PHE A 123 1.33 21.64 14.01
N LYS A 124 0.54 20.59 14.07
CA LYS A 124 -0.78 20.52 13.42
C LYS A 124 -1.85 20.37 14.48
N THR A 125 -2.92 21.10 14.32
CA THR A 125 -4.13 20.99 15.13
C THR A 125 -5.34 21.22 14.26
N GLY A 126 -6.51 20.84 14.72
CA GLY A 126 -7.73 21.01 13.95
C GLY A 126 -8.89 20.24 14.51
N SER A 127 -9.85 19.92 13.65
CA SER A 127 -11.05 19.16 13.98
C SER A 127 -10.71 17.81 14.60
N PHE A 128 -11.62 17.24 15.36
CA PHE A 128 -11.51 15.96 16.08
C PHE A 128 -10.50 15.98 17.23
N GLY A 129 -10.16 17.17 17.74
CA GLY A 129 -9.22 17.34 18.83
C GLY A 129 -7.80 16.92 18.48
N VAL A 130 -7.37 17.13 17.24
CA VAL A 130 -6.03 16.74 16.77
C VAL A 130 -4.96 17.60 17.41
N VAL A 131 -3.94 16.93 17.97
CA VAL A 131 -2.68 17.50 18.45
C VAL A 131 -1.55 16.67 17.85
N ASN A 132 -0.78 17.26 16.94
CA ASN A 132 0.20 16.54 16.14
C ASN A 132 1.51 17.32 15.97
N PRO A 133 2.35 17.38 17.02
CA PRO A 133 3.69 17.92 16.92
C PRO A 133 4.64 16.94 16.25
N SER A 134 5.59 17.45 15.47
CA SER A 134 6.67 16.68 14.88
C SER A 134 7.98 17.47 14.81
N ILE A 135 9.09 16.75 14.80
CA ILE A 135 10.43 17.29 14.63
C ILE A 135 11.21 16.42 13.65
N LEU A 136 11.95 17.07 12.77
CA LEU A 136 12.93 16.46 11.88
C LEU A 136 14.27 17.13 12.12
N TRP A 137 15.28 16.34 12.49
CA TRP A 137 16.66 16.76 12.64
C TRP A 137 17.52 16.03 11.63
N GLU A 138 18.22 16.78 10.79
CA GLU A 138 19.17 16.24 9.82
C GLU A 138 20.55 16.83 10.11
N GLN A 139 21.58 15.98 10.15
CA GLN A 139 22.93 16.41 10.46
C GLN A 139 23.95 15.79 9.49
N LYS A 140 24.83 16.63 8.99
CA LYS A 140 26.03 16.24 8.26
C LYS A 140 27.15 15.96 9.26
N ILE A 141 27.52 14.69 9.44
CA ILE A 141 28.61 14.29 10.33
C ILE A 141 29.94 14.57 9.64
N HIS A 142 30.08 14.16 8.39
CA HIS A 142 31.15 14.53 7.48
C HIS A 142 30.70 14.37 6.02
N ASP A 143 31.55 14.66 5.04
CA ASP A 143 31.16 14.71 3.62
C ASP A 143 30.57 13.42 3.05
N LYS A 144 30.85 12.28 3.70
CA LYS A 144 30.36 10.96 3.29
C LYS A 144 29.37 10.33 4.26
N LEU A 145 28.99 11.02 5.34
CA LEU A 145 28.11 10.49 6.36
C LEU A 145 27.10 11.53 6.83
N TYR A 146 25.82 11.22 6.65
CA TYR A 146 24.69 12.01 7.10
C TYR A 146 23.83 11.22 8.06
N SER A 147 23.14 11.91 8.95
CA SER A 147 22.17 11.33 9.87
C SER A 147 20.85 12.08 9.84
N SER A 148 19.77 11.40 10.19
CA SER A 148 18.49 12.03 10.42
C SER A 148 17.78 11.39 11.61
N LEU A 149 16.98 12.20 12.29
CA LEU A 149 16.07 11.79 13.34
C LEU A 149 14.74 12.48 13.13
N SER A 150 13.66 11.71 13.07
CA SER A 150 12.29 12.20 12.94
C SER A 150 11.45 11.63 14.07
N ALA A 151 10.70 12.49 14.74
CA ALA A 151 9.78 12.09 15.79
C ALA A 151 8.44 12.80 15.59
N GLU A 152 7.35 12.07 15.81
CA GLU A 152 5.99 12.58 15.67
C GLU A 152 5.11 11.99 16.75
N TYR A 153 4.33 12.86 17.40
CA TYR A 153 3.27 12.46 18.31
C TYR A 153 1.92 12.83 17.69
N MET A 154 0.96 11.93 17.76
CA MET A 154 -0.41 12.14 17.31
C MET A 154 -1.38 11.81 18.44
N TYR A 155 -2.24 12.77 18.74
CA TYR A 155 -3.41 12.56 19.58
C TYR A 155 -4.65 13.09 18.88
N THR A 156 -5.75 12.36 18.95
CA THR A 156 -7.05 12.83 18.51
C THR A 156 -8.14 12.15 19.32
N THR A 157 -9.24 12.87 19.58
CA THR A 157 -10.44 12.27 20.20
C THR A 157 -11.22 11.43 19.19
N GLY A 158 -11.04 11.67 17.88
CA GLY A 158 -11.75 10.98 16.81
C GLY A 158 -13.26 11.16 16.82
N LYS A 159 -13.79 12.11 17.62
CA LYS A 159 -15.22 12.35 17.74
C LYS A 159 -15.75 13.22 16.61
N TYR A 160 -16.79 12.76 15.94
CA TYR A 160 -17.50 13.53 14.92
C TYR A 160 -19.00 13.22 14.94
N LYS A 161 -19.80 14.20 14.51
CA LYS A 161 -21.24 14.04 14.33
C LYS A 161 -21.53 13.47 12.95
N PHE A 162 -22.49 12.57 12.87
CA PHE A 162 -22.97 12.02 11.61
C PHE A 162 -24.46 11.76 11.67
N ARG A 163 -25.13 11.84 10.50
CA ARG A 163 -26.54 11.49 10.35
C ARG A 163 -26.63 10.00 10.01
N TYR A 164 -27.45 9.29 10.74
CA TYR A 164 -27.72 7.88 10.54
C TYR A 164 -29.19 7.69 10.18
N GLN A 165 -29.41 7.11 9.00
CA GLN A 165 -30.75 6.82 8.51
C GLN A 165 -30.85 5.33 8.15
N THR A 166 -31.93 4.69 8.57
CA THR A 166 -32.29 3.33 8.16
C THR A 166 -33.46 3.35 7.20
N LYS A 167 -33.62 2.28 6.47
CA LYS A 167 -34.74 2.11 5.54
C LYS A 167 -36.10 2.02 6.22
N ASP A 168 -36.09 1.62 7.50
CA ASP A 168 -37.29 1.52 8.35
C ASP A 168 -37.75 2.91 8.85
N GLY A 169 -37.13 3.97 8.37
CA GLY A 169 -37.49 5.36 8.71
C GLY A 169 -36.84 5.90 9.98
N TYR A 170 -35.94 5.16 10.61
CA TYR A 170 -35.16 5.69 11.73
C TYR A 170 -34.14 6.70 11.22
N ASP A 171 -34.17 7.90 11.79
CA ASP A 171 -33.31 9.03 11.39
C ASP A 171 -32.84 9.75 12.66
N THR A 172 -31.52 9.82 12.84
CA THR A 172 -30.91 10.47 13.99
C THR A 172 -29.56 11.06 13.67
N THR A 173 -29.14 12.02 14.48
CA THR A 173 -27.75 12.51 14.48
C THR A 173 -27.05 11.97 15.72
N ALA A 174 -25.98 11.23 15.48
CA ALA A 174 -25.17 10.62 16.53
C ALA A 174 -23.75 11.20 16.53
N VAL A 175 -23.04 10.97 17.63
CA VAL A 175 -21.61 11.29 17.75
C VAL A 175 -20.84 9.98 17.80
N ARG A 176 -19.88 9.81 16.90
CA ARG A 176 -18.96 8.67 16.93
C ARG A 176 -18.11 8.74 18.19
N GLN A 177 -18.09 7.67 18.96
CA GLN A 177 -17.31 7.51 20.18
C GLN A 177 -16.24 6.43 19.98
N ASN A 178 -15.27 6.37 20.89
CA ASN A 178 -14.22 5.35 20.90
C ASN A 178 -13.44 5.27 19.57
N GLY A 179 -13.24 6.42 18.91
CA GLY A 179 -12.41 6.53 17.70
C GLY A 179 -11.10 7.29 17.97
N ASP A 180 -10.70 7.39 19.22
CA ASP A 180 -9.49 8.07 19.66
C ASP A 180 -8.24 7.30 19.26
N VAL A 181 -7.15 8.03 19.07
CA VAL A 181 -5.81 7.48 18.89
C VAL A 181 -4.79 8.32 19.63
N GLN A 182 -3.83 7.64 20.22
CA GLN A 182 -2.60 8.22 20.73
C GLN A 182 -1.44 7.41 20.17
N ALA A 183 -0.53 8.06 19.46
CA ALA A 183 0.56 7.38 18.76
C ALA A 183 1.86 8.18 18.86
N LEU A 184 2.97 7.46 18.98
CA LEU A 184 4.32 7.98 18.89
C LEU A 184 5.07 7.24 17.79
N ARG A 185 5.70 7.98 16.88
CA ARG A 185 6.59 7.47 15.84
C ARG A 185 7.97 8.10 16.00
N VAL A 186 9.00 7.28 15.97
CA VAL A 186 10.40 7.71 15.97
C VAL A 186 11.15 6.97 14.89
N GLU A 187 11.85 7.70 14.04
CA GLU A 187 12.70 7.15 12.98
C GLU A 187 14.09 7.76 13.07
N GLY A 188 15.10 6.90 12.98
CA GLY A 188 16.50 7.32 12.87
C GLY A 188 17.13 6.73 11.62
N GLY A 189 18.00 7.48 10.94
CA GLY A 189 18.68 7.04 9.74
C GLY A 189 20.12 7.49 9.68
N LEU A 190 20.96 6.65 9.07
CA LEU A 190 22.33 6.93 8.68
C LEU A 190 22.46 6.73 7.18
N PHE A 191 23.15 7.65 6.50
CA PHE A 191 23.34 7.67 5.07
C PHE A 191 24.83 7.82 4.78
N GLY A 192 25.43 6.80 4.20
CA GLY A 192 26.85 6.78 3.87
C GLY A 192 27.07 6.79 2.36
N LYS A 193 28.06 7.57 1.91
CA LYS A 193 28.54 7.57 0.54
C LYS A 193 29.82 6.76 0.45
N ILE A 194 29.91 5.90 -0.54
CA ILE A 194 31.12 5.14 -0.88
C ILE A 194 31.45 5.39 -2.36
N ASP A 195 32.63 4.95 -2.77
CA ASP A 195 33.01 5.03 -4.17
C ASP A 195 32.05 4.17 -5.03
N GLN A 196 31.41 4.81 -6.02
CA GLN A 196 30.43 4.19 -6.92
C GLN A 196 29.26 3.51 -6.19
N GLY A 197 28.83 4.06 -5.06
CA GLY A 197 27.72 3.48 -4.34
C GLY A 197 27.34 4.22 -3.08
N TYR A 198 26.48 3.58 -2.30
CA TYR A 198 26.01 4.09 -1.02
C TYR A 198 25.61 2.94 -0.08
N TRP A 199 25.51 3.27 1.18
CA TRP A 199 24.82 2.44 2.17
C TRP A 199 23.89 3.32 3.01
N ARG A 200 22.86 2.73 3.55
CA ARG A 200 21.97 3.39 4.51
C ARG A 200 21.49 2.38 5.54
N ALA A 201 21.27 2.87 6.75
CA ALA A 201 20.69 2.12 7.84
C ALA A 201 19.55 2.94 8.46
N LYS A 202 18.48 2.28 8.83
CA LYS A 202 17.29 2.91 9.40
C LYS A 202 16.77 2.08 10.56
N ALA A 203 16.26 2.77 11.57
CA ALA A 203 15.44 2.21 12.64
C ALA A 203 14.12 2.97 12.72
N TYR A 204 13.03 2.25 12.90
CA TYR A 204 11.67 2.78 12.99
C TYR A 204 10.97 2.18 14.19
N LEU A 205 10.36 3.03 15.01
CA LEU A 205 9.53 2.65 16.15
C LEU A 205 8.19 3.36 16.06
N TYR A 206 7.12 2.60 16.19
CA TYR A 206 5.75 3.09 16.31
C TYR A 206 5.08 2.43 17.50
N ASN A 207 4.46 3.25 18.35
CA ASN A 207 3.67 2.78 19.48
C ASN A 207 2.34 3.52 19.50
N SER A 208 1.24 2.79 19.64
CA SER A 208 -0.09 3.40 19.66
C SER A 208 -1.05 2.70 20.59
N GLU A 209 -1.99 3.47 21.09
CA GLU A 209 -3.24 3.03 21.69
C GLU A 209 -4.40 3.66 20.92
N ARG A 210 -5.40 2.86 20.56
CA ARG A 210 -6.58 3.35 19.83
C ARG A 210 -7.84 2.59 20.17
N GLY A 211 -8.97 3.29 20.02
CA GLY A 211 -10.29 2.69 20.10
C GLY A 211 -10.76 2.18 18.74
N TYR A 212 -11.59 1.15 18.78
CA TYR A 212 -12.32 0.60 17.63
C TYR A 212 -13.81 0.80 17.83
N PRO A 213 -14.41 1.82 17.22
CA PRO A 213 -15.86 2.01 17.37
C PRO A 213 -16.69 0.95 16.67
N GLY A 214 -16.11 0.18 15.75
CA GLY A 214 -16.76 -0.92 15.06
C GLY A 214 -17.85 -0.50 14.08
N ALA A 215 -18.57 -1.46 13.53
CA ALA A 215 -19.71 -1.23 12.64
C ALA A 215 -20.95 -0.83 13.46
N ILE A 216 -21.86 -0.08 12.81
CA ILE A 216 -23.16 0.25 13.41
C ILE A 216 -24.06 -0.98 13.30
N VAL A 217 -24.45 -1.56 14.44
CA VAL A 217 -25.32 -2.74 14.52
C VAL A 217 -26.47 -2.42 15.46
N ARG A 218 -27.70 -2.64 15.01
CA ARG A 218 -28.93 -2.43 15.81
C ARG A 218 -28.97 -1.05 16.48
N ASN A 219 -28.63 -0.01 15.73
CA ASN A 219 -28.57 1.39 16.20
C ASN A 219 -27.56 1.64 17.33
N LYS A 220 -26.62 0.75 17.53
CA LYS A 220 -25.45 0.97 18.38
C LYS A 220 -24.34 1.62 17.55
N PHE A 221 -23.93 2.83 17.92
CA PHE A 221 -23.08 3.68 17.11
C PHE A 221 -21.58 3.55 17.41
N SER A 222 -21.23 2.88 18.49
CA SER A 222 -19.83 2.59 18.84
C SER A 222 -19.73 1.38 19.75
N HIS A 223 -18.61 0.67 19.64
CA HIS A 223 -18.19 -0.40 20.52
C HIS A 223 -17.02 0.08 21.39
N GLU A 224 -16.75 -0.64 22.47
CA GLU A 224 -15.73 -0.28 23.47
C GLU A 224 -14.39 -1.00 23.24
N ASP A 225 -14.17 -1.56 22.07
CA ASP A 225 -12.95 -2.29 21.73
C ASP A 225 -11.74 -1.39 21.74
N ARG A 226 -10.61 -1.92 22.22
CA ARG A 226 -9.33 -1.21 22.29
C ARG A 226 -8.23 -2.02 21.65
N GLN A 227 -7.24 -1.34 21.08
CA GLN A 227 -6.05 -1.96 20.52
C GLN A 227 -4.80 -1.17 20.88
N TRP A 228 -3.75 -1.90 21.23
CA TRP A 228 -2.40 -1.40 21.44
C TRP A 228 -1.47 -2.04 20.44
N ASP A 229 -0.64 -1.22 19.79
CA ASP A 229 0.34 -1.67 18.80
C ASP A 229 1.73 -1.18 19.18
N THR A 230 2.72 -2.05 19.02
CA THR A 230 4.13 -1.67 19.00
C THR A 230 4.78 -2.30 17.79
N ASN A 231 5.32 -1.48 16.91
CA ASN A 231 5.99 -1.90 15.69
C ASN A 231 7.42 -1.36 15.70
N PHE A 232 8.37 -2.23 15.58
CA PHE A 232 9.77 -1.89 15.45
C PHE A 232 10.36 -2.59 14.24
N PHE A 233 11.11 -1.86 13.42
CA PHE A 233 11.97 -2.49 12.43
C PHE A 233 13.28 -1.73 12.29
N THR A 234 14.32 -2.45 11.95
CA THR A 234 15.60 -1.91 11.53
C THR A 234 15.98 -2.54 10.21
N GLN A 235 16.54 -1.76 9.31
CA GLN A 235 16.90 -2.20 7.98
C GLN A 235 18.17 -1.53 7.48
N GLY A 236 18.87 -2.22 6.59
CA GLY A 236 20.07 -1.72 5.95
C GLY A 236 20.08 -2.03 4.46
N THR A 237 20.66 -1.12 3.69
CA THR A 237 20.84 -1.26 2.25
C THR A 237 22.28 -0.93 1.89
N PHE A 238 22.88 -1.76 1.05
CA PHE A 238 24.20 -1.53 0.44
C PHE A 238 24.08 -1.66 -1.06
N LYS A 239 24.52 -0.66 -1.80
CA LYS A 239 24.57 -0.67 -3.26
C LYS A 239 25.93 -0.22 -3.74
N LYS A 240 26.53 -0.98 -4.65
CA LYS A 240 27.79 -0.62 -5.28
C LYS A 240 27.86 -1.09 -6.73
N ASP A 241 28.34 -0.21 -7.60
CA ASP A 241 28.74 -0.53 -8.96
C ASP A 241 30.25 -0.88 -8.93
N PHE A 242 30.57 -2.18 -8.99
CA PHE A 242 31.96 -2.67 -8.97
C PHE A 242 32.69 -2.42 -10.28
N SER A 243 31.95 -2.41 -11.37
CA SER A 243 32.42 -2.07 -12.69
C SER A 243 31.29 -1.50 -13.54
N SER A 244 31.56 -1.09 -14.76
CA SER A 244 30.51 -0.69 -15.72
C SER A 244 29.56 -1.83 -16.10
N ARG A 245 29.93 -3.08 -15.78
CA ARG A 245 29.17 -4.28 -16.14
C ARG A 245 28.58 -5.05 -14.98
N TYR A 246 28.95 -4.74 -13.76
CA TYR A 246 28.46 -5.46 -12.58
C TYR A 246 28.09 -4.51 -11.43
N SER A 247 26.90 -4.69 -10.89
CA SER A 247 26.39 -3.97 -9.71
C SER A 247 25.77 -4.93 -8.70
N LEU A 248 25.92 -4.61 -7.44
CA LEU A 248 25.38 -5.38 -6.32
C LEU A 248 24.45 -4.50 -5.46
N LEU A 249 23.31 -5.04 -5.08
CA LEU A 249 22.37 -4.44 -4.12
C LEU A 249 22.02 -5.47 -3.04
N CYS A 250 22.37 -5.17 -1.81
CA CYS A 250 22.07 -6.00 -0.64
C CYS A 250 21.11 -5.28 0.29
N ASN A 251 20.14 -6.00 0.83
CA ASN A 251 19.23 -5.51 1.85
C ASN A 251 19.16 -6.49 3.01
N ILE A 252 19.03 -5.96 4.22
CA ILE A 252 18.74 -6.73 5.44
C ILE A 252 17.65 -6.01 6.23
N LYS A 253 16.83 -6.77 6.95
CA LYS A 253 15.78 -6.25 7.82
C LYS A 253 15.53 -7.16 8.99
N TYR A 254 15.28 -6.58 10.15
CA TYR A 254 14.66 -7.22 11.30
C TYR A 254 13.42 -6.43 11.69
N ALA A 255 12.30 -7.10 11.93
CA ALA A 255 11.06 -6.50 12.40
C ALA A 255 10.49 -7.25 13.60
N TYR A 256 9.90 -6.49 14.51
CA TYR A 256 9.13 -6.97 15.66
C TYR A 256 7.81 -6.23 15.72
N ASP A 257 6.70 -6.98 15.76
CA ASP A 257 5.36 -6.43 15.85
C ASP A 257 4.61 -7.04 17.05
N TYR A 258 4.08 -6.19 17.88
CA TYR A 258 3.22 -6.54 19.00
C TYR A 258 1.84 -5.94 18.79
N LEU A 259 0.80 -6.73 19.03
CA LEU A 259 -0.59 -6.30 19.00
C LEU A 259 -1.34 -6.89 20.20
N HIS A 260 -2.01 -6.02 20.95
CA HIS A 260 -2.94 -6.40 21.98
C HIS A 260 -4.34 -5.89 21.62
N TYR A 261 -5.31 -6.79 21.53
CA TYR A 261 -6.70 -6.46 21.22
C TYR A 261 -7.60 -6.88 22.39
N LEU A 262 -8.46 -5.96 22.82
CA LEU A 262 -9.40 -6.17 23.91
C LEU A 262 -10.83 -5.82 23.50
N ALA A 263 -11.73 -6.79 23.56
CA ALA A 263 -13.17 -6.62 23.48
C ALA A 263 -13.80 -7.16 24.77
N ASP A 264 -14.31 -6.27 25.61
CA ASP A 264 -14.84 -6.61 26.94
C ASP A 264 -16.37 -6.55 26.94
N PRO A 265 -17.07 -7.69 27.10
CA PRO A 265 -18.53 -7.73 27.12
C PRO A 265 -19.14 -7.06 28.36
N ASN A 266 -18.36 -6.80 29.41
CA ASN A 266 -18.84 -6.01 30.56
C ASN A 266 -19.04 -4.53 30.17
N LYS A 267 -18.33 -4.08 29.14
CA LYS A 267 -18.46 -2.73 28.57
C LYS A 267 -19.35 -2.69 27.33
N ASP A 268 -19.48 -3.82 26.67
CA ASP A 268 -20.27 -3.98 25.45
C ASP A 268 -20.98 -5.34 25.43
N GLU A 269 -22.25 -5.36 25.84
CA GLU A 269 -23.07 -6.57 26.00
C GLU A 269 -23.23 -7.41 24.71
N SER A 270 -22.89 -6.86 23.53
CA SER A 270 -23.08 -7.54 22.26
C SER A 270 -21.90 -8.45 21.84
N LEU A 271 -20.81 -8.47 22.61
CA LEU A 271 -19.57 -9.12 22.21
C LEU A 271 -19.17 -10.28 23.12
N MET A 272 -18.42 -11.22 22.55
CA MET A 272 -17.68 -12.21 23.33
C MET A 272 -16.42 -11.56 23.92
N TYR A 273 -16.01 -11.98 25.10
CA TYR A 273 -14.76 -11.54 25.69
C TYR A 273 -13.57 -11.97 24.82
N THR A 274 -12.80 -11.00 24.37
CA THR A 274 -11.58 -11.22 23.60
C THR A 274 -10.47 -10.39 24.23
N ASN A 275 -9.39 -11.04 24.62
CA ASN A 275 -8.20 -10.39 25.16
C ASN A 275 -6.98 -11.15 24.66
N ASN A 276 -6.52 -10.75 23.48
CA ASN A 276 -5.51 -11.49 22.72
C ASN A 276 -4.25 -10.64 22.53
N HIS A 277 -3.12 -11.32 22.67
CA HIS A 277 -1.79 -10.74 22.44
C HIS A 277 -1.11 -11.51 21.30
N TYR A 278 -0.57 -10.78 20.33
CA TYR A 278 0.12 -11.34 19.18
C TYR A 278 1.53 -10.76 19.09
N TYR A 279 2.50 -11.62 18.85
CA TYR A 279 3.91 -11.28 18.71
C TYR A 279 4.42 -11.83 17.39
N GLN A 280 4.93 -10.96 16.52
CA GLN A 280 5.53 -11.35 15.25
C GLN A 280 6.98 -10.93 15.21
N GLN A 281 7.81 -11.75 14.60
CA GLN A 281 9.18 -11.39 14.24
C GLN A 281 9.45 -11.76 12.79
N GLU A 282 10.24 -10.94 12.12
CA GLU A 282 10.67 -11.14 10.75
C GLU A 282 12.16 -10.88 10.62
N VAL A 283 12.86 -11.77 9.92
CA VAL A 283 14.21 -11.54 9.43
C VAL A 283 14.20 -11.68 7.91
N TYR A 284 14.78 -10.71 7.23
CA TYR A 284 14.84 -10.66 5.78
C TYR A 284 16.25 -10.31 5.32
N ALA A 285 16.72 -10.99 4.29
CA ALA A 285 17.98 -10.68 3.62
C ALA A 285 17.83 -10.88 2.12
N SER A 286 18.47 -10.03 1.34
CA SER A 286 18.39 -10.03 -0.11
C SER A 286 19.72 -9.65 -0.74
N ALA A 287 20.06 -10.28 -1.86
CA ALA A 287 21.18 -9.90 -2.72
C ALA A 287 20.71 -9.90 -4.18
N ALA A 288 20.78 -8.74 -4.82
CA ALA A 288 20.48 -8.54 -6.23
C ALA A 288 21.75 -8.22 -7.01
N ASN A 289 21.95 -8.89 -8.13
CA ASN A 289 23.10 -8.73 -9.00
C ASN A 289 22.63 -8.30 -10.39
N ARG A 290 23.23 -7.27 -10.93
CA ARG A 290 22.98 -6.83 -12.30
C ARG A 290 24.24 -6.98 -13.14
N PHE A 291 24.10 -7.60 -14.30
CA PHE A 291 25.14 -7.79 -15.28
C PHE A 291 24.75 -7.08 -16.58
N THR A 292 25.56 -6.17 -17.05
CA THR A 292 25.42 -5.55 -18.38
C THR A 292 26.16 -6.43 -19.39
N ILE A 293 25.43 -7.16 -20.22
CA ILE A 293 25.99 -8.09 -21.21
C ILE A 293 26.51 -7.30 -22.41
N LEU A 294 25.66 -6.41 -22.92
CA LEU A 294 25.97 -5.47 -24.00
C LEU A 294 25.35 -4.10 -23.66
N PRO A 295 25.80 -3.00 -24.25
CA PRO A 295 25.11 -1.72 -24.11
C PRO A 295 23.63 -1.87 -24.48
N GLY A 296 22.74 -1.55 -23.52
CA GLY A 296 21.29 -1.71 -23.68
C GLY A 296 20.74 -3.10 -23.39
N TRP A 297 21.56 -4.04 -22.95
CA TRP A 297 21.09 -5.37 -22.50
C TRP A 297 21.62 -5.71 -21.12
N ASP A 298 20.74 -5.73 -20.12
CA ASP A 298 21.03 -6.10 -18.74
C ASP A 298 20.36 -7.44 -18.38
N VAL A 299 21.02 -8.18 -17.50
CA VAL A 299 20.51 -9.38 -16.87
C VAL A 299 20.64 -9.21 -15.35
N SER A 300 19.62 -9.60 -14.61
CA SER A 300 19.60 -9.53 -13.15
C SER A 300 19.33 -10.90 -12.57
N VAL A 301 20.03 -11.23 -11.48
CA VAL A 301 19.78 -12.41 -10.66
C VAL A 301 19.71 -11.97 -9.20
N SER A 302 18.59 -12.26 -8.56
CA SER A 302 18.32 -11.88 -7.17
C SER A 302 17.95 -13.10 -6.34
N ALA A 303 18.43 -13.14 -5.10
CA ALA A 303 18.08 -14.17 -4.13
C ALA A 303 17.71 -13.53 -2.81
N ASP A 304 16.57 -13.94 -2.25
CA ASP A 304 16.04 -13.44 -0.99
C ASP A 304 15.77 -14.60 -0.04
N TYR A 305 15.91 -14.34 1.24
CA TYR A 305 15.46 -15.21 2.30
C TYR A 305 14.65 -14.42 3.31
N GLN A 306 13.50 -14.97 3.73
CA GLN A 306 12.62 -14.38 4.72
C GLN A 306 12.23 -15.44 5.76
N PHE A 307 12.32 -15.07 7.02
CA PHE A 307 11.84 -15.88 8.13
C PHE A 307 10.79 -15.09 8.90
N ASN A 308 9.63 -15.71 9.15
CA ASN A 308 8.54 -15.14 9.93
C ASN A 308 8.15 -16.10 11.05
N LEU A 309 7.90 -15.55 12.22
CA LEU A 309 7.32 -16.31 13.32
C LEU A 309 6.15 -15.54 13.93
N LEU A 310 5.15 -16.27 14.39
CA LEU A 310 3.98 -15.74 15.09
C LEU A 310 3.76 -16.48 16.39
N ASN A 311 3.70 -15.73 17.49
CA ASN A 311 3.27 -16.22 18.80
C ASN A 311 1.96 -15.52 19.19
N ALA A 312 1.10 -16.22 19.89
CA ALA A 312 -0.15 -15.69 20.42
C ALA A 312 -0.55 -16.44 21.70
N ASP A 313 -1.36 -15.80 22.52
CA ASP A 313 -1.94 -16.39 23.75
C ASP A 313 -3.31 -17.02 23.51
N LEU A 314 -3.56 -17.49 22.29
CA LEU A 314 -4.78 -18.21 21.93
C LEU A 314 -4.71 -19.65 22.43
N GLN A 315 -5.87 -20.18 22.83
CA GLN A 315 -5.99 -21.58 23.18
C GLN A 315 -5.63 -22.46 21.98
N ASP A 316 -4.84 -23.53 22.23
CA ASP A 316 -4.41 -24.50 21.23
C ASP A 316 -3.68 -23.88 20.03
N PHE A 317 -3.02 -22.74 20.23
CA PHE A 317 -2.25 -22.09 19.19
C PHE A 317 -0.98 -22.86 18.86
N VAL A 318 -0.64 -22.97 17.57
CA VAL A 318 0.41 -23.88 17.08
C VAL A 318 1.77 -23.23 16.87
N TYR A 319 1.91 -21.93 17.13
CA TYR A 319 3.19 -21.16 17.02
C TYR A 319 3.91 -21.35 15.68
N PRO A 320 3.31 -20.93 14.56
CA PRO A 320 3.86 -21.18 13.25
C PRO A 320 5.15 -20.38 13.00
N ARG A 321 6.05 -21.01 12.23
CA ARG A 321 7.29 -20.43 11.70
C ARG A 321 7.32 -20.68 10.21
N ARG A 322 7.59 -19.64 9.44
CA ARG A 322 7.64 -19.71 7.97
C ARG A 322 9.01 -19.34 7.45
N HIS A 323 9.58 -20.20 6.63
CA HIS A 323 10.77 -19.93 5.84
C HIS A 323 10.35 -19.69 4.39
N THR A 324 10.78 -18.58 3.79
CA THR A 324 10.51 -18.27 2.39
C THR A 324 11.82 -18.00 1.68
N GLY A 325 12.11 -18.77 0.65
CA GLY A 325 13.22 -18.53 -0.27
C GLY A 325 12.67 -18.01 -1.60
N LEU A 326 13.30 -16.97 -2.15
CA LEU A 326 12.92 -16.42 -3.44
C LEU A 326 14.14 -16.30 -4.34
N ILE A 327 13.98 -16.66 -5.60
CA ILE A 327 15.00 -16.49 -6.64
C ILE A 327 14.33 -15.82 -7.83
N ALA A 328 14.86 -14.69 -8.29
CA ALA A 328 14.36 -14.01 -9.46
C ALA A 328 15.46 -13.87 -10.51
N THR A 329 15.12 -14.18 -11.74
CA THR A 329 15.94 -13.88 -12.92
C THR A 329 15.18 -12.94 -13.82
N ALA A 330 15.85 -11.92 -14.33
CA ALA A 330 15.24 -10.94 -15.21
C ALA A 330 16.22 -10.49 -16.29
N THR A 331 15.69 -10.15 -17.44
CA THR A 331 16.44 -9.54 -18.53
C THR A 331 15.71 -8.29 -19.02
N ALA A 332 16.48 -7.26 -19.40
CA ALA A 332 15.95 -6.02 -19.94
C ALA A 332 16.75 -5.60 -21.17
N ILE A 333 16.04 -5.28 -22.24
CA ILE A 333 16.58 -4.78 -23.48
C ILE A 333 16.08 -3.35 -23.69
N SER A 334 16.99 -2.42 -23.92
CA SER A 334 16.68 -1.02 -24.24
C SER A 334 17.33 -0.66 -25.56
N LEU A 335 16.51 -0.52 -26.57
CA LEU A 335 16.86 0.02 -27.89
C LEU A 335 16.42 1.49 -27.94
N ASP A 336 16.67 2.17 -29.05
CA ASP A 336 16.36 3.61 -29.19
C ASP A 336 14.90 3.95 -28.79
N ARG A 337 13.93 3.24 -29.36
CA ARG A 337 12.49 3.48 -29.14
C ARG A 337 11.73 2.29 -28.56
N PHE A 338 12.41 1.20 -28.32
CA PHE A 338 11.81 -0.04 -27.84
C PHE A 338 12.49 -0.51 -26.57
N LYS A 339 11.71 -0.82 -25.55
CA LYS A 339 12.18 -1.40 -24.30
C LYS A 339 11.35 -2.64 -23.99
N ALA A 340 12.00 -3.69 -23.57
CA ALA A 340 11.33 -4.91 -23.13
C ALA A 340 12.05 -5.49 -21.94
N GLN A 341 11.28 -6.10 -21.03
CA GLN A 341 11.84 -6.88 -19.94
C GLN A 341 11.01 -8.13 -19.74
N ALA A 342 11.67 -9.18 -19.30
CA ALA A 342 11.04 -10.43 -18.89
C ALA A 342 11.66 -10.88 -17.57
N SER A 343 10.84 -11.46 -16.71
CA SER A 343 11.28 -11.98 -15.42
C SER A 343 10.61 -13.30 -15.08
N LEU A 344 11.29 -14.10 -14.27
CA LEU A 344 10.76 -15.32 -13.68
C LEU A 344 11.12 -15.33 -12.20
N LEU A 345 10.12 -15.42 -11.34
CA LEU A 345 10.26 -15.52 -9.89
C LEU A 345 9.94 -16.93 -9.43
N GLY A 346 10.88 -17.57 -8.74
CA GLY A 346 10.65 -18.81 -8.00
C GLY A 346 10.49 -18.52 -6.52
N THR A 347 9.44 -19.03 -5.92
CA THR A 347 9.13 -18.87 -4.50
C THR A 347 8.98 -20.26 -3.85
N PHE A 348 9.69 -20.45 -2.73
CA PHE A 348 9.73 -21.69 -1.98
C PHE A 348 9.34 -21.41 -0.53
N VAL A 349 8.27 -22.02 -0.05
CA VAL A 349 7.74 -21.77 1.29
C VAL A 349 7.70 -23.07 2.08
N HIS A 350 8.25 -23.01 3.29
CA HIS A 350 8.26 -24.12 4.23
C HIS A 350 7.79 -23.63 5.61
N ASP A 351 6.73 -24.24 6.11
CA ASP A 351 6.15 -23.92 7.42
C ASP A 351 6.50 -25.02 8.43
N LYS A 352 6.76 -24.57 9.67
CA LYS A 352 6.89 -25.44 10.85
C LYS A 352 5.94 -24.96 11.94
N VAL A 353 5.35 -25.89 12.67
CA VAL A 353 4.50 -25.62 13.82
C VAL A 353 4.95 -26.47 15.01
N ARG A 354 4.41 -26.19 16.20
CA ARG A 354 4.74 -26.95 17.42
C ARG A 354 4.40 -28.44 17.28
N THR A 355 3.31 -28.77 16.61
CA THR A 355 2.83 -30.12 16.37
C THR A 355 3.01 -30.45 14.88
N GLU A 356 3.92 -31.35 14.52
CA GLU A 356 4.31 -31.63 13.14
C GLU A 356 3.14 -31.99 12.20
N ASN A 357 2.10 -32.65 12.71
CA ASN A 357 0.96 -33.08 11.91
C ASN A 357 0.00 -31.95 11.53
N GLU A 358 0.20 -30.74 12.01
CA GLU A 358 -0.64 -29.57 11.76
C GLU A 358 0.01 -28.54 10.86
N SER A 359 1.19 -28.86 10.36
CA SER A 359 1.93 -27.97 9.45
C SER A 359 1.35 -28.01 8.05
N ALA A 360 1.20 -26.85 7.42
CA ALA A 360 0.83 -26.77 6.01
C ALA A 360 1.93 -27.40 5.13
N PRO A 361 1.57 -28.06 4.01
CA PRO A 361 2.55 -28.62 3.10
C PRO A 361 3.43 -27.55 2.44
N ASP A 362 4.63 -27.91 2.07
CA ASP A 362 5.55 -27.04 1.34
C ASP A 362 4.93 -26.57 0.02
N LYS A 363 5.19 -25.33 -0.35
CA LYS A 363 4.74 -24.73 -1.60
C LYS A 363 5.92 -24.26 -2.44
N GLN A 364 5.82 -24.50 -3.74
CA GLN A 364 6.76 -24.02 -4.75
C GLN A 364 5.98 -23.42 -5.91
N GLU A 365 6.27 -22.16 -6.25
CA GLU A 365 5.58 -21.44 -7.32
C GLU A 365 6.57 -20.73 -8.23
N TRP A 366 6.28 -20.73 -9.54
CA TRP A 366 7.02 -20.01 -10.56
C TRP A 366 6.10 -19.03 -11.27
N THR A 367 6.46 -17.75 -11.24
CA THR A 367 5.60 -16.68 -11.72
C THR A 367 6.33 -15.81 -12.73
N PRO A 368 5.88 -15.79 -14.00
CA PRO A 368 6.49 -14.97 -15.05
C PRO A 368 5.89 -13.57 -15.13
N ALA A 369 6.66 -12.63 -15.67
CA ALA A 369 6.19 -11.32 -16.08
C ALA A 369 6.92 -10.86 -17.35
N VAL A 370 6.20 -10.16 -18.23
CA VAL A 370 6.74 -9.54 -19.42
C VAL A 370 6.20 -8.12 -19.52
N VAL A 371 7.10 -7.16 -19.74
CA VAL A 371 6.76 -5.74 -19.92
C VAL A 371 7.38 -5.23 -21.21
N VAL A 372 6.60 -4.54 -22.02
CA VAL A 372 7.05 -3.98 -23.30
C VAL A 372 6.63 -2.51 -23.37
N SER A 373 7.52 -1.67 -23.86
CA SER A 373 7.27 -0.25 -24.10
C SER A 373 7.82 0.15 -25.46
N TYR A 374 7.05 0.93 -26.21
CA TYR A 374 7.41 1.37 -27.56
C TYR A 374 7.04 2.82 -27.79
N GLN A 375 7.97 3.58 -28.36
CA GLN A 375 7.74 4.95 -28.81
C GLN A 375 7.63 4.97 -30.34
N PRO A 376 6.41 5.05 -30.90
CA PRO A 376 6.22 4.92 -32.36
C PRO A 376 6.79 6.09 -33.16
N PHE A 377 6.90 7.28 -32.57
CA PHE A 377 7.34 8.49 -33.26
C PHE A 377 8.56 9.13 -32.58
N LYS A 378 9.56 9.54 -33.33
CA LYS A 378 10.75 10.23 -32.78
C LYS A 378 10.44 11.65 -32.27
N SER A 379 9.52 12.34 -32.94
CA SER A 379 9.19 13.74 -32.68
C SER A 379 8.06 13.94 -31.68
N ILE A 380 7.36 12.86 -31.28
CA ILE A 380 6.22 12.89 -30.39
C ILE A 380 6.55 12.03 -29.16
N ASP A 381 6.43 12.60 -27.99
CA ASP A 381 6.60 11.87 -26.72
C ASP A 381 5.33 11.09 -26.42
N LEU A 382 5.13 10.03 -27.17
CA LEU A 382 4.05 9.05 -27.01
C LEU A 382 4.70 7.69 -26.76
N ASN A 383 4.44 7.12 -25.59
CA ASN A 383 4.90 5.79 -25.21
C ASN A 383 3.70 4.86 -25.07
N ILE A 384 3.71 3.76 -25.80
CA ILE A 384 2.74 2.68 -25.68
C ILE A 384 3.39 1.58 -24.85
N ARG A 385 2.68 1.07 -23.85
CA ARG A 385 3.18 0.03 -22.96
C ARG A 385 2.17 -1.07 -22.79
N GLY A 386 2.66 -2.26 -22.56
CA GLY A 386 1.84 -3.41 -22.24
C GLY A 386 2.58 -4.32 -21.28
N PHE A 387 1.86 -5.03 -20.44
CA PHE A 387 2.44 -6.08 -19.63
C PHE A 387 1.49 -7.25 -19.43
N TYR A 388 2.08 -8.41 -19.23
CA TYR A 388 1.48 -9.61 -18.66
C TYR A 388 2.25 -9.96 -17.39
N LYS A 389 1.54 -10.27 -16.32
CA LYS A 389 2.15 -10.73 -15.08
C LYS A 389 1.27 -11.76 -14.39
N ARG A 390 1.89 -12.85 -13.97
CA ARG A 390 1.28 -13.81 -13.05
C ARG A 390 1.94 -13.67 -11.69
N ILE A 391 1.14 -13.63 -10.65
CA ILE A 391 1.60 -13.70 -9.26
C ILE A 391 0.73 -14.68 -8.48
N PHE A 392 1.18 -15.02 -7.29
CA PHE A 392 0.37 -15.75 -6.34
C PHE A 392 0.49 -15.10 -4.95
N ARG A 393 -0.47 -15.40 -4.11
CA ARG A 393 -0.49 -15.06 -2.72
C ARG A 393 -0.45 -16.35 -1.90
N MET A 394 0.54 -16.49 -1.02
CA MET A 394 0.53 -17.54 -0.02
C MET A 394 -0.60 -17.29 0.99
N PRO A 395 -1.30 -18.33 1.47
CA PRO A 395 -2.17 -18.21 2.61
C PRO A 395 -1.42 -17.59 3.78
N THR A 396 -2.06 -16.65 4.48
CA THR A 396 -1.48 -16.02 5.66
C THR A 396 -1.41 -17.01 6.83
N LEU A 397 -0.66 -16.68 7.86
CA LEU A 397 -0.60 -17.53 9.05
C LEU A 397 -1.98 -17.63 9.74
N ASN A 398 -2.79 -16.58 9.67
CA ASN A 398 -4.18 -16.65 10.14
C ASN A 398 -5.06 -17.55 9.26
N ASP A 399 -4.92 -17.49 7.95
CA ASP A 399 -5.68 -18.35 7.03
C ASP A 399 -5.45 -19.84 7.33
N LEU A 400 -4.22 -20.21 7.65
CA LEU A 400 -3.80 -21.60 7.89
C LEU A 400 -4.01 -22.05 9.33
N TYR A 401 -3.64 -21.22 10.30
CA TYR A 401 -3.40 -21.65 11.70
C TYR A 401 -4.24 -20.92 12.74
N TYR A 402 -5.09 -19.98 12.37
CA TYR A 402 -5.97 -19.33 13.34
C TYR A 402 -6.92 -20.35 13.95
N THR A 403 -6.95 -20.40 15.28
CA THR A 403 -7.72 -21.39 16.03
C THR A 403 -9.20 -21.38 15.61
N PHE A 404 -9.77 -22.52 15.29
CA PHE A 404 -11.16 -22.78 14.86
C PHE A 404 -11.54 -22.33 13.44
N VAL A 405 -10.77 -21.48 12.77
CA VAL A 405 -11.10 -20.96 11.44
C VAL A 405 -10.08 -21.37 10.39
N GLY A 406 -8.81 -21.50 10.78
CA GLY A 406 -7.72 -21.82 9.88
C GLY A 406 -7.87 -23.18 9.19
N ASN A 407 -7.32 -23.26 7.98
CA ASN A 407 -7.30 -24.49 7.18
C ASN A 407 -5.90 -24.69 6.59
N VAL A 408 -5.21 -25.71 7.07
CA VAL A 408 -3.82 -26.02 6.64
C VAL A 408 -3.72 -26.58 5.23
N ASP A 409 -4.82 -27.02 4.64
CA ASP A 409 -4.89 -27.58 3.29
C ASP A 409 -5.12 -26.52 2.19
N LEU A 410 -5.07 -25.24 2.53
CA LEU A 410 -5.24 -24.16 1.56
C LEU A 410 -4.12 -24.13 0.52
N ASP A 411 -4.53 -23.96 -0.72
CA ASP A 411 -3.65 -23.64 -1.84
C ASP A 411 -3.43 -22.13 -1.98
N PRO A 412 -2.36 -21.71 -2.67
CA PRO A 412 -2.16 -20.31 -2.99
C PRO A 412 -3.29 -19.75 -3.86
N GLU A 413 -3.53 -18.47 -3.72
CA GLU A 413 -4.40 -17.66 -4.56
C GLU A 413 -3.58 -17.10 -5.73
N TYR A 414 -4.10 -17.16 -6.96
CA TYR A 414 -3.39 -16.74 -8.17
C TYR A 414 -4.02 -15.52 -8.80
N THR A 415 -3.19 -14.65 -9.36
CA THR A 415 -3.64 -13.48 -10.13
C THR A 415 -2.91 -13.42 -11.47
N ASN A 416 -3.67 -13.30 -12.55
CA ASN A 416 -3.15 -13.03 -13.89
C ASN A 416 -3.56 -11.62 -14.30
N GLN A 417 -2.60 -10.84 -14.78
CA GLN A 417 -2.78 -9.44 -15.15
C GLN A 417 -2.40 -9.20 -16.60
N TYR A 418 -3.27 -8.48 -17.31
CA TYR A 418 -3.08 -8.02 -18.69
C TYR A 418 -3.33 -6.53 -18.73
N ASN A 419 -2.40 -5.76 -19.26
CA ASN A 419 -2.50 -4.31 -19.33
C ASN A 419 -2.00 -3.79 -20.67
N LEU A 420 -2.71 -2.81 -21.21
CA LEU A 420 -2.29 -2.03 -22.35
C LEU A 420 -2.57 -0.55 -22.08
N GLY A 421 -1.59 0.29 -22.29
CA GLY A 421 -1.74 1.71 -22.02
C GLY A 421 -0.79 2.58 -22.82
N PHE A 422 -0.98 3.89 -22.69
CA PHE A 422 -0.09 4.88 -23.27
C PHE A 422 0.13 6.07 -22.34
N THR A 423 1.23 6.76 -22.55
CA THR A 423 1.55 8.06 -21.96
C THR A 423 1.93 9.01 -23.08
N TYR A 424 1.26 10.15 -23.12
CA TYR A 424 1.57 11.24 -24.04
C TYR A 424 1.93 12.48 -23.24
N SER A 425 3.08 13.09 -23.56
CA SER A 425 3.56 14.30 -22.91
C SER A 425 3.93 15.33 -23.96
N LYS A 426 3.59 16.59 -23.72
CA LYS A 426 3.98 17.70 -24.55
C LYS A 426 4.24 18.95 -23.71
N SER A 427 5.35 19.63 -24.01
CA SER A 427 5.72 20.91 -23.42
C SER A 427 5.60 22.02 -24.48
N PHE A 428 5.14 23.19 -24.03
CA PHE A 428 4.94 24.37 -24.89
C PHE A 428 5.79 25.53 -24.36
N SER A 429 6.62 26.12 -25.21
CA SER A 429 7.55 27.18 -24.79
C SER A 429 6.93 28.58 -24.81
N HIS A 430 5.96 28.84 -25.69
CA HIS A 430 5.42 30.20 -25.94
C HIS A 430 3.90 30.30 -25.74
N SER A 431 3.30 29.36 -25.01
CA SER A 431 1.87 29.32 -24.72
C SER A 431 1.63 29.53 -23.22
N TRP A 432 0.45 29.97 -22.87
CA TRP A 432 -0.01 29.98 -21.49
C TRP A 432 -0.19 28.57 -20.92
N LEU A 433 -0.49 27.56 -21.75
CA LEU A 433 -0.37 26.15 -21.41
C LEU A 433 1.11 25.74 -21.54
N ARG A 434 1.75 25.32 -20.46
CA ARG A 434 3.18 24.97 -20.41
C ARG A 434 3.45 23.51 -20.66
N TYR A 435 2.64 22.64 -20.12
CA TYR A 435 2.73 21.22 -20.39
C TYR A 435 1.38 20.54 -20.25
N ILE A 436 1.26 19.40 -20.91
CA ILE A 436 0.18 18.46 -20.77
C ILE A 436 0.76 17.04 -20.74
N GLU A 437 0.25 16.21 -19.84
CA GLU A 437 0.55 14.79 -19.80
C GLU A 437 -0.75 14.01 -19.66
N ILE A 438 -0.94 13.02 -20.52
CA ILE A 438 -2.10 12.13 -20.52
C ILE A 438 -1.59 10.71 -20.37
N GLN A 439 -2.14 9.98 -19.41
CA GLN A 439 -1.84 8.57 -19.17
C GLN A 439 -3.15 7.80 -19.12
N THR A 440 -3.27 6.75 -19.92
CA THR A 440 -4.46 5.90 -19.95
C THR A 440 -4.04 4.44 -20.05
N ASP A 441 -4.64 3.59 -19.22
CA ASP A 441 -4.46 2.15 -19.21
C ASP A 441 -5.80 1.45 -19.25
N VAL A 442 -5.89 0.40 -20.05
CA VAL A 442 -6.98 -0.58 -20.02
C VAL A 442 -6.42 -1.90 -19.52
N TYR A 443 -7.18 -2.60 -18.69
CA TYR A 443 -6.68 -3.82 -18.08
C TYR A 443 -7.77 -4.87 -17.89
N TYR A 444 -7.31 -6.13 -17.87
CA TYR A 444 -8.08 -7.30 -17.52
C TYR A 444 -7.28 -8.13 -16.52
N ASN A 445 -7.86 -8.43 -15.37
CA ASN A 445 -7.21 -9.22 -14.32
C ASN A 445 -8.14 -10.35 -13.87
N GLU A 446 -7.55 -11.51 -13.60
CA GLU A 446 -8.25 -12.67 -13.04
C GLU A 446 -7.63 -13.02 -11.69
N VAL A 447 -8.48 -13.26 -10.68
CA VAL A 447 -8.09 -13.82 -9.40
C VAL A 447 -8.73 -15.19 -9.27
N GLU A 448 -7.90 -16.23 -9.11
CA GLU A 448 -8.33 -17.62 -9.02
C GLU A 448 -7.94 -18.22 -7.67
N ASN A 449 -8.64 -19.27 -7.25
CA ASN A 449 -8.46 -19.92 -5.95
C ASN A 449 -8.54 -18.93 -4.79
N LYS A 450 -9.39 -17.92 -4.91
CA LYS A 450 -9.51 -16.89 -3.90
C LYS A 450 -9.86 -17.50 -2.55
N ILE A 451 -9.10 -17.12 -1.53
CA ILE A 451 -9.30 -17.59 -0.17
C ILE A 451 -10.43 -16.79 0.46
N ILE A 452 -11.49 -17.48 0.82
CA ILE A 452 -12.70 -16.91 1.43
C ILE A 452 -13.07 -17.66 2.70
N ALA A 453 -13.68 -16.96 3.65
CA ALA A 453 -14.25 -17.57 4.85
C ALA A 453 -15.68 -18.04 4.55
N THR A 454 -15.98 -19.29 4.85
CA THR A 454 -17.32 -19.87 4.67
C THR A 454 -17.80 -20.56 5.94
N PRO A 455 -19.12 -20.54 6.23
CA PRO A 455 -19.67 -21.33 7.32
C PRO A 455 -19.54 -22.83 7.00
N THR A 456 -19.21 -23.61 8.01
CA THR A 456 -19.25 -25.09 7.92
C THR A 456 -20.69 -25.60 7.98
N SER A 457 -20.89 -26.90 7.82
CA SER A 457 -22.20 -27.55 7.99
C SER A 457 -22.89 -27.22 9.32
N ASN A 458 -22.13 -26.86 10.31
CA ASN A 458 -22.63 -26.28 11.55
C ASN A 458 -22.44 -24.76 11.45
N PHE A 459 -23.48 -24.02 11.10
CA PHE A 459 -23.50 -22.56 10.82
C PHE A 459 -22.83 -21.67 11.89
N PHE A 460 -22.42 -22.23 13.03
CA PHE A 460 -21.70 -21.52 14.09
C PHE A 460 -20.17 -21.54 13.92
N ARG A 461 -19.65 -22.30 12.96
CA ARG A 461 -18.20 -22.39 12.68
C ARG A 461 -17.92 -21.95 11.26
N TRP A 462 -16.84 -21.23 11.08
CA TRP A 462 -16.32 -20.79 9.80
C TRP A 462 -15.02 -21.50 9.48
N THR A 463 -14.74 -21.68 8.22
CA THR A 463 -13.46 -22.18 7.74
C THR A 463 -13.00 -21.42 6.50
N MET A 464 -11.71 -21.43 6.24
CA MET A 464 -11.12 -20.84 5.04
C MET A 464 -11.06 -21.88 3.93
N ILE A 465 -11.43 -21.50 2.72
CA ILE A 465 -11.41 -22.37 1.55
C ILE A 465 -10.94 -21.60 0.31
N ASN A 466 -10.39 -22.34 -0.68
CA ASN A 466 -10.06 -21.83 -2.02
C ASN A 466 -11.24 -21.99 -2.97
N LEU A 467 -12.17 -21.08 -2.96
CA LEU A 467 -13.36 -21.17 -3.82
C LEU A 467 -13.55 -19.95 -4.72
N GLY A 468 -12.98 -18.81 -4.36
CA GLY A 468 -13.28 -17.56 -5.02
C GLY A 468 -12.69 -17.43 -6.42
N LYS A 469 -13.47 -16.87 -7.36
CA LYS A 469 -13.02 -16.42 -8.67
C LYS A 469 -13.54 -15.02 -8.94
N VAL A 470 -12.63 -14.11 -9.33
CA VAL A 470 -12.97 -12.72 -9.64
C VAL A 470 -12.37 -12.34 -10.99
N GLU A 471 -13.16 -11.69 -11.83
CA GLU A 471 -12.71 -11.08 -13.08
C GLU A 471 -12.87 -9.56 -13.01
N ILE A 472 -11.81 -8.83 -13.37
CA ILE A 472 -11.77 -7.39 -13.26
C ILE A 472 -11.43 -6.80 -14.61
N ARG A 473 -12.30 -5.92 -15.11
CA ARG A 473 -12.08 -5.10 -16.31
C ARG A 473 -12.10 -3.65 -15.90
N GLY A 474 -11.14 -2.87 -16.39
CA GLY A 474 -11.08 -1.48 -15.99
C GLY A 474 -10.30 -0.58 -16.91
N ILE A 475 -10.48 0.72 -16.65
CA ILE A 475 -9.79 1.81 -17.32
C ILE A 475 -9.31 2.78 -16.26
N ASP A 476 -8.02 3.10 -16.29
CA ASP A 476 -7.42 4.17 -15.50
C ASP A 476 -7.00 5.30 -16.44
N ALA A 477 -7.38 6.54 -16.13
CA ALA A 477 -6.98 7.70 -16.88
C ALA A 477 -6.45 8.79 -15.94
N ALA A 478 -5.37 9.45 -16.32
CA ALA A 478 -4.79 10.56 -15.59
C ALA A 478 -4.42 11.68 -16.55
N LEU A 479 -4.70 12.92 -16.15
CA LEU A 479 -4.33 14.13 -16.85
C LEU A 479 -3.57 15.05 -15.90
N GLN A 480 -2.41 15.53 -16.33
CA GLN A 480 -1.66 16.58 -15.64
C GLN A 480 -1.44 17.76 -16.59
N THR A 481 -1.62 18.97 -16.09
CA THR A 481 -1.42 20.20 -16.84
C THR A 481 -0.70 21.25 -16.00
N GLY A 482 0.10 22.06 -16.67
CA GLY A 482 0.75 23.23 -16.08
C GLY A 482 0.49 24.47 -16.93
N TRP A 483 0.11 25.55 -16.26
CA TRP A 483 -0.28 26.80 -16.88
C TRP A 483 0.53 27.96 -16.32
N GLN A 484 0.92 28.90 -17.17
CA GLN A 484 1.56 30.15 -16.79
C GLN A 484 0.79 31.29 -17.44
N ILE A 485 0.06 32.05 -16.63
CA ILE A 485 -0.74 33.18 -17.09
C ILE A 485 -0.04 34.49 -16.67
N GLY A 486 0.52 35.17 -17.64
CA GLY A 486 1.37 36.32 -17.34
C GLY A 486 2.67 35.91 -16.62
N ARG A 487 3.27 36.84 -15.86
CA ARG A 487 4.56 36.60 -15.20
C ARG A 487 4.44 36.03 -13.80
N GLU A 488 3.32 36.21 -13.14
CA GLU A 488 3.19 35.98 -11.70
C GLU A 488 2.21 34.86 -11.33
N PHE A 489 1.33 34.43 -12.25
CA PHE A 489 0.32 33.41 -11.96
C PHE A 489 0.66 32.05 -12.60
N ARG A 490 0.74 31.03 -11.75
CA ARG A 490 0.96 29.64 -12.17
C ARG A 490 -0.19 28.76 -11.66
N LEU A 491 -0.63 27.85 -12.50
CA LEU A 491 -1.66 26.89 -12.19
C LEU A 491 -1.19 25.49 -12.58
N ASN A 492 -1.31 24.54 -11.66
CA ASN A 492 -1.06 23.13 -11.92
C ASN A 492 -2.35 22.35 -11.64
N GLY A 493 -2.71 21.45 -12.53
CA GLY A 493 -3.87 20.62 -12.41
C GLY A 493 -3.54 19.14 -12.57
N ARG A 494 -4.21 18.31 -11.79
CA ARG A 494 -4.15 16.86 -11.88
C ARG A 494 -5.56 16.29 -11.76
N ILE A 495 -5.95 15.43 -12.69
CA ILE A 495 -7.24 14.74 -12.68
C ILE A 495 -6.98 13.24 -12.88
N ASN A 496 -7.59 12.41 -12.05
CA ASN A 496 -7.57 10.96 -12.18
C ASN A 496 -8.99 10.45 -12.26
N TYR A 497 -9.20 9.47 -13.12
CA TYR A 497 -10.48 8.79 -13.28
C TYR A 497 -10.25 7.29 -13.35
N THR A 498 -11.14 6.52 -12.74
CA THR A 498 -11.11 5.06 -12.74
C THR A 498 -12.50 4.51 -13.01
N TYR A 499 -12.57 3.60 -13.96
CA TYR A 499 -13.71 2.72 -14.16
C TYR A 499 -13.29 1.29 -13.83
N GLN A 500 -14.06 0.59 -12.99
CA GLN A 500 -13.78 -0.80 -12.62
C GLN A 500 -15.06 -1.62 -12.63
N LYS A 501 -15.02 -2.72 -13.37
CA LYS A 501 -16.03 -3.77 -13.33
C LYS A 501 -15.39 -5.02 -12.74
N ALA A 502 -15.52 -5.18 -11.43
CA ALA A 502 -14.98 -6.30 -10.67
C ALA A 502 -16.11 -7.25 -10.33
N GLN A 503 -16.16 -8.41 -10.99
CA GLN A 503 -17.28 -9.34 -10.91
C GLN A 503 -16.88 -10.64 -10.20
N ASP A 504 -17.76 -11.09 -9.32
CA ASP A 504 -17.64 -12.38 -8.65
C ASP A 504 -18.20 -13.50 -9.55
N PHE A 505 -17.35 -14.40 -9.99
CA PHE A 505 -17.69 -15.58 -10.78
C PHE A 505 -17.40 -16.88 -10.03
N THR A 506 -17.53 -16.86 -8.71
CA THR A 506 -17.19 -17.97 -7.83
C THR A 506 -18.08 -19.19 -8.07
N ASP A 507 -19.38 -19.03 -8.01
CA ASP A 507 -20.34 -20.13 -8.17
C ASP A 507 -21.45 -19.74 -9.17
N PRO A 508 -21.52 -20.43 -10.34
CA PRO A 508 -22.56 -20.16 -11.34
C PRO A 508 -23.99 -20.38 -10.86
N TYR A 509 -24.19 -21.13 -9.79
CA TYR A 509 -25.50 -21.40 -9.21
C TYR A 509 -25.87 -20.43 -8.08
N ASP A 510 -24.95 -19.55 -7.69
CA ASP A 510 -25.22 -18.53 -6.70
C ASP A 510 -26.00 -17.35 -7.34
N GLU A 511 -26.95 -16.81 -6.60
CA GLU A 511 -27.70 -15.60 -7.01
C GLU A 511 -26.80 -14.37 -7.15
N PHE A 512 -25.59 -14.40 -6.57
CA PHE A 512 -24.61 -13.32 -6.64
C PHE A 512 -23.65 -13.43 -7.82
N TYR A 513 -23.76 -14.49 -8.61
CA TYR A 513 -22.89 -14.72 -9.75
C TYR A 513 -22.91 -13.55 -10.73
N GLY A 514 -21.73 -13.04 -11.07
CA GLY A 514 -21.55 -11.89 -11.97
C GLY A 514 -21.79 -10.52 -11.30
N GLY A 515 -22.08 -10.47 -10.01
CA GLY A 515 -22.25 -9.23 -9.26
C GLY A 515 -20.93 -8.51 -8.99
N GLN A 516 -21.02 -7.19 -8.79
CA GLN A 516 -19.90 -6.35 -8.40
C GLN A 516 -19.45 -6.69 -6.97
N ILE A 517 -18.14 -6.75 -6.76
CA ILE A 517 -17.54 -7.00 -5.45
C ILE A 517 -17.94 -5.90 -4.46
N PRO A 518 -18.18 -6.26 -3.18
CA PRO A 518 -18.51 -5.29 -2.14
C PRO A 518 -17.52 -4.13 -2.02
N TYR A 519 -18.05 -2.94 -1.81
CA TYR A 519 -17.32 -1.68 -1.62
C TYR A 519 -16.49 -1.19 -2.81
N ILE A 520 -16.56 -1.84 -3.96
CA ILE A 520 -15.88 -1.41 -5.18
C ILE A 520 -16.86 -0.57 -6.02
N PRO A 521 -16.61 0.75 -6.19
CA PRO A 521 -17.41 1.57 -7.08
C PRO A 521 -17.07 1.29 -8.54
N TRP A 522 -18.05 1.42 -9.45
CA TRP A 522 -17.78 1.39 -10.89
C TRP A 522 -16.98 2.62 -11.34
N HIS A 523 -17.28 3.79 -10.77
CA HIS A 523 -16.64 5.05 -11.10
C HIS A 523 -16.06 5.69 -9.85
N SER A 524 -14.82 6.15 -9.96
CA SER A 524 -14.16 6.94 -8.93
C SER A 524 -13.19 7.92 -9.58
N GLY A 525 -12.82 8.95 -8.86
CA GLY A 525 -11.88 9.92 -9.37
C GLY A 525 -11.40 10.91 -8.33
N SER A 526 -10.39 11.65 -8.72
CA SER A 526 -9.83 12.73 -7.91
C SER A 526 -9.36 13.88 -8.80
N ALA A 527 -9.33 15.07 -8.24
CA ALA A 527 -8.75 16.24 -8.87
C ALA A 527 -7.96 17.04 -7.83
N ALA A 528 -6.84 17.61 -8.25
CA ALA A 528 -6.07 18.52 -7.43
C ALA A 528 -5.63 19.71 -8.29
N VAL A 529 -5.82 20.91 -7.78
CA VAL A 529 -5.43 22.16 -8.44
C VAL A 529 -4.58 22.96 -7.47
N ASN A 530 -3.43 23.41 -7.94
CA ASN A 530 -2.53 24.28 -7.22
C ASN A 530 -2.40 25.60 -7.98
N ALA A 531 -2.69 26.73 -7.32
CA ALA A 531 -2.55 28.06 -7.85
C ALA A 531 -1.51 28.85 -7.05
N ASN A 532 -0.53 29.42 -7.74
CA ASN A 532 0.48 30.29 -7.16
C ASN A 532 0.39 31.67 -7.79
N TRP A 533 0.30 32.67 -6.93
CA TRP A 533 0.30 34.09 -7.31
C TRP A 533 1.17 34.88 -6.36
N ARG A 534 2.33 35.33 -6.84
CA ARG A 534 3.36 35.98 -6.00
C ARG A 534 3.71 35.11 -4.79
N SER A 535 3.44 35.60 -3.57
CA SER A 535 3.66 34.88 -2.30
C SER A 535 2.45 34.05 -1.83
N TRP A 536 1.34 34.06 -2.57
CA TRP A 536 0.14 33.31 -2.24
C TRP A 536 0.14 31.97 -2.95
N GLU A 537 -0.23 30.95 -2.22
CA GLU A 537 -0.46 29.60 -2.74
C GLU A 537 -1.82 29.09 -2.26
N ALA A 538 -2.65 28.64 -3.20
CA ALA A 538 -3.94 28.03 -2.92
C ALA A 538 -3.99 26.64 -3.52
N ASN A 539 -4.49 25.67 -2.75
CA ASN A 539 -4.61 24.28 -3.17
C ASN A 539 -6.06 23.83 -2.98
N TYR A 540 -6.63 23.25 -4.03
CA TYR A 540 -7.94 22.62 -3.99
C TYR A 540 -7.80 21.15 -4.35
N SER A 541 -8.38 20.27 -3.54
CA SER A 541 -8.37 18.83 -3.74
C SER A 541 -9.79 18.28 -3.69
N PHE A 542 -10.12 17.40 -4.61
CA PHE A 542 -11.44 16.80 -4.73
C PHE A 542 -11.31 15.28 -4.88
N ILE A 543 -12.15 14.54 -4.16
CA ILE A 543 -12.24 13.07 -4.26
C ILE A 543 -13.70 12.71 -4.45
N TYR A 544 -13.96 11.85 -5.43
CA TYR A 544 -15.27 11.28 -5.73
C TYR A 544 -15.21 9.75 -5.68
N THR A 545 -16.12 9.13 -4.94
CA THR A 545 -16.37 7.70 -4.92
C THR A 545 -17.80 7.45 -5.37
N GLY A 546 -17.97 6.70 -6.45
CA GLY A 546 -19.27 6.43 -7.04
C GLY A 546 -20.11 5.43 -6.24
N GLU A 547 -21.27 5.12 -6.77
CA GLU A 547 -22.17 4.13 -6.22
C GLU A 547 -21.52 2.75 -6.14
N ARG A 548 -21.88 2.00 -5.11
CA ARG A 548 -21.35 0.66 -4.82
C ARG A 548 -22.31 -0.10 -3.91
N TYR A 549 -22.04 -1.37 -3.69
CA TYR A 549 -22.78 -2.20 -2.75
C TYR A 549 -21.95 -2.60 -1.55
N SER A 550 -22.56 -2.71 -0.39
CA SER A 550 -21.92 -3.10 0.88
C SER A 550 -21.86 -4.61 1.11
N SER A 551 -22.46 -5.40 0.22
CA SER A 551 -22.52 -6.87 0.30
C SER A 551 -22.44 -7.49 -1.09
N GLN A 552 -22.22 -8.80 -1.16
CA GLN A 552 -22.20 -9.58 -2.40
C GLN A 552 -23.52 -9.46 -3.19
N ALA A 553 -24.65 -9.41 -2.50
CA ALA A 553 -25.96 -9.18 -3.13
C ALA A 553 -26.05 -7.72 -3.61
N ASN A 554 -26.07 -7.53 -4.93
CA ASN A 554 -26.22 -6.23 -5.56
C ASN A 554 -27.69 -5.80 -5.62
N ILE A 555 -28.32 -5.69 -4.48
CA ILE A 555 -29.71 -5.28 -4.31
C ILE A 555 -29.81 -3.90 -3.65
N LEU A 556 -30.97 -3.26 -3.79
CA LEU A 556 -31.21 -1.93 -3.23
C LEU A 556 -30.93 -1.87 -1.70
N ALA A 557 -31.12 -3.00 -0.99
CA ALA A 557 -30.83 -3.09 0.45
C ALA A 557 -29.36 -2.82 0.79
N ASN A 558 -28.44 -3.16 -0.11
CA ASN A 558 -27.00 -3.05 0.06
C ASN A 558 -26.39 -1.87 -0.71
N TYR A 559 -27.23 -1.09 -1.40
CA TYR A 559 -26.78 0.05 -2.17
C TYR A 559 -26.24 1.15 -1.30
N GLN A 560 -25.08 1.68 -1.67
CA GLN A 560 -24.42 2.81 -1.03
C GLN A 560 -24.35 3.99 -2.01
N LEU A 561 -24.85 5.14 -1.54
CA LEU A 561 -24.83 6.38 -2.31
C LEU A 561 -23.39 6.82 -2.61
N PRO A 562 -23.17 7.47 -3.78
CA PRO A 562 -21.89 8.11 -4.05
C PRO A 562 -21.63 9.23 -3.05
N TRP A 563 -20.36 9.49 -2.81
CA TRP A 563 -19.91 10.58 -1.95
C TRP A 563 -18.71 11.31 -2.56
N TYR A 564 -18.51 12.53 -2.12
CA TYR A 564 -17.36 13.33 -2.50
C TYR A 564 -16.89 14.20 -1.33
N THR A 565 -15.61 14.59 -1.38
CA THR A 565 -15.01 15.55 -0.45
C THR A 565 -14.25 16.61 -1.22
N SER A 566 -14.23 17.81 -0.66
CA SER A 566 -13.45 18.95 -1.17
C SER A 566 -12.64 19.56 -0.05
N ASP A 567 -11.35 19.76 -0.30
CA ASP A 567 -10.43 20.39 0.64
C ASP A 567 -9.81 21.63 -0.01
N LEU A 568 -9.71 22.70 0.75
CA LEU A 568 -9.09 23.94 0.34
C LEU A 568 -8.04 24.35 1.37
N SER A 569 -6.85 24.70 0.91
CA SER A 569 -5.79 25.29 1.73
C SER A 569 -5.20 26.53 1.07
N VAL A 570 -4.80 27.49 1.89
CA VAL A 570 -4.18 28.74 1.44
C VAL A 570 -2.96 29.02 2.33
#